data_b1aa3d4b7debd365d77b0aeaaca8ae0c
#
_entry.id   b1aa3d4b7debd365d77b0aeaaca8ae0c
#
_cell.length_a   1.000
_cell.length_b   1.000
_cell.length_c   1.000
_cell.angle_alpha   90.00
_cell.angle_beta   90.00
_cell.angle_gamma   90.00
#
_symmetry.space_group_name_H-M   'P 1'
#
loop_
_entity.id
_entity.type
_entity.pdbx_description
1 polymer ?
#
loop_
_entity_poly.entity_id
_entity_poly.type
_entity_poly.pdbx_seq_one_letter_code
_entity_poly.pdbx_strand_id
1 'polypeptide(L)'
;GVVNVMGRVFMVSLDDPFAVVLKEIEALKQRARVIFVDFHAEATSEKVAMGWHLDGKVTAVVGTHTHVQTADDRILPRGTAYLTDVGMTGPHDSIIGVEIEAALGRFLTGMPARFETAEANPRLNAVIIEADEETGRALEIERISYSLEELVDLANV
;
A
#
# COMPACT_ATOMS: atom_id res chain seq x y z
N GLY A 1 -12.42 5.89 -9.32
CA GLY A 1 -12.60 4.43 -9.12
C GLY A 1 -11.53 3.86 -8.21
N VAL A 2 -11.88 2.89 -7.38
CA VAL A 2 -10.93 2.18 -6.51
C VAL A 2 -11.07 0.68 -6.75
N VAL A 3 -9.92 0.00 -6.90
CA VAL A 3 -9.84 -1.47 -7.03
C VAL A 3 -8.84 -1.97 -6.00
N ASN A 4 -9.24 -2.99 -5.23
CA ASN A 4 -8.31 -3.77 -4.43
C ASN A 4 -8.15 -5.15 -5.06
N VAL A 5 -6.90 -5.59 -5.25
CA VAL A 5 -6.56 -6.93 -5.72
C VAL A 5 -5.46 -7.51 -4.84
N MET A 6 -5.43 -8.84 -4.73
CA MET A 6 -4.47 -9.55 -3.92
C MET A 6 -3.49 -10.33 -4.79
N GLY A 7 -2.19 -10.27 -4.44
CA GLY A 7 -1.12 -11.05 -5.07
C GLY A 7 -1.23 -12.55 -4.77
N ARG A 8 -0.39 -13.35 -5.44
CA ARG A 8 -0.36 -14.82 -5.32
C ARG A 8 0.95 -15.36 -4.76
N VAL A 9 2.04 -14.58 -4.90
CA VAL A 9 3.37 -15.04 -4.49
C VAL A 9 3.47 -15.03 -2.98
N PHE A 10 3.65 -16.20 -2.38
CA PHE A 10 3.65 -16.46 -0.93
C PHE A 10 2.33 -16.16 -0.20
N MET A 11 1.23 -16.07 -0.95
CA MET A 11 -0.11 -15.81 -0.45
C MET A 11 -1.07 -16.94 -0.82
N VAL A 12 -2.33 -16.83 -0.41
CA VAL A 12 -3.36 -17.82 -0.78
C VAL A 12 -3.56 -17.85 -2.30
N SER A 13 -3.83 -19.04 -2.85
CA SER A 13 -4.05 -19.20 -4.28
C SER A 13 -5.43 -18.66 -4.67
N LEU A 14 -5.42 -17.59 -5.46
CA LEU A 14 -6.60 -16.94 -6.04
C LEU A 14 -6.46 -16.86 -7.57
N ASP A 15 -7.46 -16.25 -8.21
CA ASP A 15 -7.40 -15.92 -9.63
C ASP A 15 -6.21 -15.00 -9.94
N ASP A 16 -5.79 -14.98 -11.21
CA ASP A 16 -4.66 -14.17 -11.65
C ASP A 16 -4.93 -12.66 -11.46
N PRO A 17 -4.23 -11.98 -10.51
CA PRO A 17 -4.48 -10.57 -10.23
C PRO A 17 -4.18 -9.68 -11.43
N PHE A 18 -3.22 -10.04 -12.30
CA PHE A 18 -2.88 -9.27 -13.49
C PHE A 18 -3.99 -9.31 -14.55
N ALA A 19 -4.67 -10.44 -14.69
CA ALA A 19 -5.80 -10.57 -15.60
C ALA A 19 -7.07 -9.94 -15.02
N VAL A 20 -7.35 -10.19 -13.73
CA VAL A 20 -8.55 -9.69 -13.04
C VAL A 20 -8.54 -8.16 -12.99
N VAL A 21 -7.42 -7.54 -12.60
CA VAL A 21 -7.33 -6.09 -12.47
C VAL A 21 -7.61 -5.37 -13.80
N LEU A 22 -7.14 -5.90 -14.93
CA LEU A 22 -7.41 -5.29 -16.25
C LEU A 22 -8.89 -5.27 -16.57
N LYS A 23 -9.61 -6.36 -16.27
CA LYS A 23 -11.05 -6.46 -16.49
C LYS A 23 -11.80 -5.42 -15.64
N GLU A 24 -11.44 -5.27 -14.37
CA GLU A 24 -12.08 -4.32 -13.47
C GLU A 24 -11.77 -2.85 -13.87
N ILE A 25 -10.52 -2.56 -14.29
CA ILE A 25 -10.14 -1.24 -14.81
C ILE A 25 -10.95 -0.86 -16.05
N GLU A 26 -11.13 -1.77 -17.01
CA GLU A 26 -11.93 -1.48 -18.20
C GLU A 26 -13.42 -1.19 -17.87
N ALA A 27 -13.96 -1.85 -16.87
CA ALA A 27 -15.31 -1.54 -16.38
C ALA A 27 -15.37 -0.19 -15.67
N LEU A 28 -14.34 0.17 -14.87
CA LEU A 28 -14.27 1.44 -14.15
C LEU A 28 -14.07 2.63 -15.08
N LYS A 29 -13.29 2.50 -16.15
CA LYS A 29 -13.06 3.58 -17.14
C LYS A 29 -14.33 4.12 -17.77
N GLN A 30 -15.41 3.35 -17.77
CA GLN A 30 -16.72 3.80 -18.26
C GLN A 30 -17.35 4.85 -17.33
N ARG A 31 -16.85 4.96 -16.07
CA ARG A 31 -17.48 5.75 -15.00
C ARG A 31 -16.52 6.67 -14.26
N ALA A 32 -15.22 6.43 -14.35
CA ALA A 32 -14.20 7.19 -13.63
C ALA A 32 -12.93 7.30 -14.47
N ARG A 33 -12.30 8.50 -14.47
CA ARG A 33 -10.99 8.73 -15.09
C ARG A 33 -9.85 8.51 -14.09
N VAL A 34 -10.04 8.97 -12.87
CA VAL A 34 -9.09 8.75 -11.78
C VAL A 34 -9.35 7.35 -11.19
N ILE A 35 -8.38 6.46 -11.34
CA ILE A 35 -8.46 5.07 -10.89
C ILE A 35 -7.27 4.76 -9.99
N PHE A 36 -7.56 4.35 -8.76
CA PHE A 36 -6.60 3.93 -7.75
C PHE A 36 -6.64 2.41 -7.58
N VAL A 37 -5.47 1.77 -7.61
CA VAL A 37 -5.32 0.32 -7.38
C VAL A 37 -4.54 0.11 -6.09
N ASP A 38 -5.19 -0.51 -5.10
CA ASP A 38 -4.55 -1.08 -3.91
C ASP A 38 -4.16 -2.52 -4.23
N PHE A 39 -2.85 -2.78 -4.24
CA PHE A 39 -2.33 -4.12 -4.51
C PHE A 39 -1.77 -4.75 -3.24
N HIS A 40 -2.59 -5.58 -2.61
CA HIS A 40 -2.27 -6.30 -1.38
C HIS A 40 -1.43 -7.54 -1.68
N ALA A 41 -0.10 -7.45 -1.56
CA ALA A 41 0.81 -8.52 -1.94
C ALA A 41 2.07 -8.58 -1.07
N GLU A 42 2.57 -9.78 -0.82
CA GLU A 42 3.81 -10.03 -0.06
C GLU A 42 5.05 -9.69 -0.89
N ALA A 43 5.15 -10.25 -2.10
CA ALA A 43 6.37 -10.19 -2.88
C ALA A 43 6.61 -8.82 -3.53
N THR A 44 7.72 -8.16 -3.21
CA THR A 44 8.14 -6.88 -3.82
C THR A 44 8.19 -6.96 -5.35
N SER A 45 8.71 -8.06 -5.91
CA SER A 45 8.77 -8.25 -7.36
C SER A 45 7.40 -8.30 -8.03
N GLU A 46 6.41 -8.90 -7.37
CA GLU A 46 5.03 -8.95 -7.85
C GLU A 46 4.39 -7.56 -7.82
N LYS A 47 4.64 -6.77 -6.76
CA LYS A 47 4.19 -5.38 -6.64
C LYS A 47 4.79 -4.49 -7.73
N VAL A 48 6.11 -4.55 -7.93
CA VAL A 48 6.80 -3.79 -8.99
C VAL A 48 6.27 -4.18 -10.36
N ALA A 49 6.08 -5.48 -10.62
CA ALA A 49 5.50 -5.97 -11.88
C ALA A 49 4.09 -5.43 -12.12
N MET A 50 3.23 -5.35 -11.08
CA MET A 50 1.91 -4.76 -11.19
C MET A 50 1.96 -3.28 -11.53
N GLY A 51 2.86 -2.51 -10.92
CA GLY A 51 3.10 -1.10 -11.27
C GLY A 51 3.42 -0.92 -12.76
N TRP A 52 4.39 -1.67 -13.28
CA TRP A 52 4.74 -1.62 -14.69
C TRP A 52 3.64 -2.13 -15.62
N HIS A 53 2.91 -3.15 -15.20
CA HIS A 53 1.78 -3.69 -15.96
C HIS A 53 0.66 -2.68 -16.17
N LEU A 54 0.44 -1.83 -15.16
CA LEU A 54 -0.63 -0.83 -15.13
C LEU A 54 -0.16 0.58 -15.49
N ASP A 55 1.13 0.78 -15.78
CA ASP A 55 1.67 2.10 -16.15
C ASP A 55 0.94 2.69 -17.36
N GLY A 56 0.36 3.89 -17.18
CA GLY A 56 -0.47 4.60 -18.14
C GLY A 56 -1.91 4.08 -18.29
N LYS A 57 -2.33 3.11 -17.49
CA LYS A 57 -3.69 2.56 -17.50
C LYS A 57 -4.54 3.04 -16.33
N VAL A 58 -3.90 3.44 -15.23
CA VAL A 58 -4.52 3.92 -13.99
C VAL A 58 -3.76 5.11 -13.45
N THR A 59 -4.38 5.86 -12.54
CA THR A 59 -3.76 6.99 -11.85
C THR A 59 -2.67 6.54 -10.91
N ALA A 60 -2.93 5.50 -10.11
CA ALA A 60 -1.98 5.03 -9.12
C ALA A 60 -2.07 3.52 -8.86
N VAL A 61 -0.92 2.94 -8.52
CA VAL A 61 -0.78 1.59 -7.95
C VAL A 61 0.01 1.72 -6.66
N VAL A 62 -0.63 1.41 -5.54
CA VAL A 62 -0.04 1.46 -4.20
C VAL A 62 -0.10 0.07 -3.58
N GLY A 63 1.05 -0.42 -3.16
CA GLY A 63 1.13 -1.71 -2.48
C GLY A 63 0.79 -1.62 -1.01
N THR A 64 0.26 -2.72 -0.48
CA THR A 64 -0.04 -2.94 0.95
C THR A 64 0.42 -4.33 1.37
N HIS A 65 0.30 -4.70 2.61
CA HIS A 65 0.59 -5.99 3.24
C HIS A 65 1.79 -6.02 4.16
N THR A 66 2.96 -5.48 3.77
CA THR A 66 4.20 -5.69 4.54
C THR A 66 4.26 -4.89 5.84
N HIS A 67 3.38 -3.91 6.01
CA HIS A 67 3.31 -2.99 7.15
C HIS A 67 4.49 -2.01 7.25
N VAL A 68 5.45 -2.07 6.33
CA VAL A 68 6.62 -1.17 6.30
C VAL A 68 6.54 -0.27 5.09
N GLN A 69 6.49 1.06 5.31
CA GLN A 69 6.46 2.01 4.22
C GLN A 69 7.79 2.00 3.45
N THR A 70 7.70 1.79 2.13
CA THR A 70 8.88 1.82 1.26
C THR A 70 9.20 3.25 0.79
N ALA A 71 10.40 3.47 0.27
CA ALA A 71 10.92 4.78 -0.12
C ALA A 71 11.08 4.91 -1.65
N ASP A 72 10.20 4.26 -2.40
CA ASP A 72 10.27 4.16 -3.86
C ASP A 72 9.11 4.85 -4.58
N ASP A 73 8.48 5.81 -3.89
CA ASP A 73 7.41 6.67 -4.43
C ASP A 73 7.90 7.39 -5.69
N ARG A 74 7.14 7.25 -6.77
CA ARG A 74 7.49 7.86 -8.06
C ARG A 74 6.31 7.87 -9.03
N ILE A 75 6.41 8.70 -10.05
CA ILE A 75 5.56 8.60 -11.24
C ILE A 75 6.28 7.78 -12.29
N LEU A 76 5.64 6.73 -12.77
CA LEU A 76 6.13 5.87 -13.84
C LEU A 76 6.05 6.62 -15.19
N PRO A 77 6.82 6.18 -16.22
CA PRO A 77 6.99 6.93 -17.48
C PRO A 77 5.72 7.27 -18.23
N ARG A 78 4.63 6.51 -18.04
CA ARG A 78 3.34 6.76 -18.68
C ARG A 78 2.34 7.53 -17.81
N GLY A 79 2.77 7.97 -16.60
CA GLY A 79 1.97 8.85 -15.74
C GLY A 79 1.17 8.13 -14.65
N THR A 80 1.53 6.90 -14.27
CA THR A 80 0.96 6.23 -13.11
C THR A 80 1.83 6.47 -11.87
N ALA A 81 1.25 6.96 -10.78
CA ALA A 81 1.92 7.02 -9.49
C ALA A 81 2.13 5.60 -8.93
N TYR A 82 3.28 5.35 -8.34
CA TYR A 82 3.65 4.03 -7.81
C TYR A 82 4.35 4.12 -6.47
N LEU A 83 3.97 3.23 -5.57
CA LEU A 83 4.66 2.95 -4.30
C LEU A 83 4.56 1.46 -3.99
N THR A 84 5.69 0.83 -3.64
CA THR A 84 5.73 -0.63 -3.34
C THR A 84 4.89 -0.98 -2.11
N ASP A 85 4.97 -0.21 -1.02
CA ASP A 85 4.12 -0.42 0.16
C ASP A 85 3.90 0.90 0.90
N VAL A 86 2.64 1.19 1.21
CA VAL A 86 2.26 2.42 1.93
C VAL A 86 2.57 2.34 3.42
N GLY A 87 2.83 1.13 3.92
CA GLY A 87 3.08 0.88 5.33
C GLY A 87 1.81 0.74 6.16
N MET A 88 2.00 0.75 7.46
CA MET A 88 0.95 0.55 8.46
C MET A 88 0.61 1.86 9.15
N THR A 89 -0.67 2.17 9.27
CA THR A 89 -1.14 3.13 10.26
C THR A 89 -1.39 2.38 11.56
N GLY A 90 -0.57 2.64 12.57
CA GLY A 90 -0.62 1.91 13.83
C GLY A 90 0.67 2.04 14.65
N PRO A 91 0.87 1.16 15.65
CA PRO A 91 1.98 1.21 16.59
C PRO A 91 3.30 0.81 15.90
N HIS A 92 4.30 1.69 15.95
CA HIS A 92 5.60 1.44 15.32
C HIS A 92 6.65 0.86 16.28
N ASP A 93 6.51 1.04 17.60
CA ASP A 93 7.30 0.29 18.58
C ASP A 93 6.69 -1.10 18.77
N SER A 94 6.80 -1.92 17.71
CA SER A 94 6.16 -3.22 17.56
C SER A 94 6.89 -4.07 16.52
N ILE A 95 6.52 -5.34 16.40
CA ILE A 95 6.88 -6.14 15.22
C ILE A 95 5.68 -6.16 14.29
N ILE A 96 5.69 -5.25 13.32
CA ILE A 96 4.62 -5.02 12.33
C ILE A 96 3.20 -4.92 12.93
N GLY A 97 3.09 -4.26 14.10
CA GLY A 97 1.84 -4.03 14.81
C GLY A 97 1.57 -4.99 15.97
N VAL A 98 2.40 -6.02 16.17
CA VAL A 98 2.27 -7.00 17.24
C VAL A 98 3.25 -6.69 18.38
N GLU A 99 2.86 -6.98 19.61
CA GLU A 99 3.72 -6.88 20.80
C GLU A 99 5.07 -7.58 20.57
N ILE A 100 6.17 -6.86 20.89
CA ILE A 100 7.55 -7.28 20.58
C ILE A 100 7.88 -8.62 21.21
N GLU A 101 7.58 -8.82 22.52
CA GLU A 101 7.96 -10.03 23.25
C GLU A 101 7.28 -11.27 22.67
N ALA A 102 6.00 -11.18 22.35
CA ALA A 102 5.23 -12.31 21.80
C ALA A 102 5.73 -12.70 20.40
N ALA A 103 5.95 -11.73 19.54
CA ALA A 103 6.45 -11.98 18.18
C ALA A 103 7.90 -12.48 18.18
N LEU A 104 8.78 -11.83 18.95
CA LEU A 104 10.18 -12.23 19.08
C LEU A 104 10.32 -13.62 19.68
N GLY A 105 9.55 -13.93 20.74
CA GLY A 105 9.53 -15.25 21.35
C GLY A 105 9.19 -16.36 20.36
N ARG A 106 8.23 -16.12 19.45
CA ARG A 106 7.89 -17.08 18.39
C ARG A 106 9.05 -17.28 17.40
N PHE A 107 9.74 -16.22 16.99
CA PHE A 107 10.90 -16.34 16.09
C PHE A 107 12.08 -17.10 16.74
N LEU A 108 12.34 -16.84 18.02
CA LEU A 108 13.46 -17.47 18.73
C LEU A 108 13.22 -18.93 19.08
N THR A 109 11.98 -19.32 19.39
CA THR A 109 11.66 -20.65 19.92
C THR A 109 10.92 -21.55 18.92
N GLY A 110 10.30 -20.99 17.88
CA GLY A 110 9.40 -21.70 16.98
C GLY A 110 8.06 -22.09 17.60
N MET A 111 7.82 -21.73 18.87
CA MET A 111 6.60 -22.08 19.58
C MET A 111 5.45 -21.13 19.23
N PRO A 112 4.21 -21.63 19.14
CA PRO A 112 3.05 -20.76 18.94
C PRO A 112 2.92 -19.75 20.10
N ALA A 113 2.63 -18.50 19.75
CA ALA A 113 2.31 -17.45 20.70
C ALA A 113 1.00 -16.78 20.32
N ARG A 114 0.23 -16.34 21.32
CA ARG A 114 -0.90 -15.47 21.09
C ARG A 114 -0.37 -14.06 20.80
N PHE A 115 -0.76 -13.51 19.67
CA PHE A 115 -0.42 -12.16 19.31
C PHE A 115 -1.47 -11.17 19.82
N GLU A 116 -0.99 -10.12 20.48
CA GLU A 116 -1.76 -8.97 20.89
C GLU A 116 -1.26 -7.75 20.11
N THR A 117 -2.14 -6.79 19.83
CA THR A 117 -1.77 -5.56 19.13
C THR A 117 -0.96 -4.68 20.10
N ALA A 118 0.17 -4.19 19.64
CA ALA A 118 0.96 -3.19 20.37
C ALA A 118 0.24 -1.83 20.38
N GLU A 119 0.63 -0.93 21.30
CA GLU A 119 0.00 0.38 21.45
C GLU A 119 0.99 1.56 21.33
N ALA A 120 2.30 1.29 21.47
CA ALA A 120 3.31 2.32 21.58
C ALA A 120 3.69 2.95 20.23
N ASN A 121 4.00 4.26 20.25
CA ASN A 121 4.45 5.04 19.11
C ASN A 121 3.52 4.93 17.89
N PRO A 122 2.22 5.30 18.01
CA PRO A 122 1.30 5.26 16.87
C PRO A 122 1.72 6.30 15.81
N ARG A 123 1.75 5.85 14.55
CA ARG A 123 2.04 6.71 13.39
C ARG A 123 1.00 6.50 12.29
N LEU A 124 0.74 7.57 11.55
CA LEU A 124 -0.01 7.54 10.30
C LEU A 124 0.97 7.38 9.15
N ASN A 125 0.89 6.27 8.42
CA ASN A 125 1.52 6.15 7.11
C ASN A 125 0.46 6.23 6.01
N ALA A 126 0.70 7.08 5.02
CA ALA A 126 -0.21 7.31 3.91
C ALA A 126 0.54 7.80 2.68
N VAL A 127 -0.19 7.99 1.59
CA VAL A 127 0.28 8.72 0.40
C VAL A 127 -0.76 9.77 0.01
N ILE A 128 -0.28 10.92 -0.48
CA ILE A 128 -1.09 11.89 -1.22
C ILE A 128 -0.73 11.74 -2.68
N ILE A 129 -1.74 11.68 -3.54
CA ILE A 129 -1.57 11.60 -4.98
C ILE A 129 -2.39 12.72 -5.59
N GLU A 130 -1.71 13.63 -6.28
CA GLU A 130 -2.35 14.62 -7.12
C GLU A 130 -2.57 14.03 -8.50
N ALA A 131 -3.76 14.22 -9.07
CA ALA A 131 -4.14 13.69 -10.35
C ALA A 131 -4.83 14.74 -11.22
N ASP A 132 -4.55 14.68 -12.51
CA ASP A 132 -5.27 15.43 -13.54
C ASP A 132 -6.64 14.77 -13.78
N GLU A 133 -7.72 15.48 -13.49
CA GLU A 133 -9.11 14.96 -13.59
C GLU A 133 -9.54 14.71 -15.05
N GLU A 134 -8.92 15.37 -16.03
CA GLU A 134 -9.27 15.19 -17.44
C GLU A 134 -8.60 13.96 -18.04
N THR A 135 -7.34 13.73 -17.71
CA THR A 135 -6.55 12.63 -18.27
C THR A 135 -6.49 11.41 -17.37
N GLY A 136 -6.72 11.57 -16.05
CA GLY A 136 -6.54 10.53 -15.04
C GLY A 136 -5.06 10.21 -14.71
N ARG A 137 -4.11 11.00 -15.21
CA ARG A 137 -2.68 10.81 -14.91
C ARG A 137 -2.33 11.39 -13.56
N ALA A 138 -1.41 10.74 -12.86
CA ALA A 138 -0.82 11.32 -11.68
C ALA A 138 0.12 12.47 -12.04
N LEU A 139 0.06 13.54 -11.25
CA LEU A 139 0.92 14.72 -11.34
C LEU A 139 1.99 14.67 -10.26
N GLU A 140 1.64 14.23 -9.06
CA GLU A 140 2.54 14.12 -7.92
C GLU A 140 2.17 12.93 -7.04
N ILE A 141 3.15 12.41 -6.33
CA ILE A 141 2.98 11.43 -5.25
C ILE A 141 3.89 11.82 -4.10
N GLU A 142 3.33 11.89 -2.90
CA GLU A 142 4.04 12.22 -1.66
C GLU A 142 3.74 11.17 -0.59
N ARG A 143 4.80 10.64 0.05
CA ARG A 143 4.65 9.77 1.21
C ARG A 143 4.45 10.60 2.47
N ILE A 144 3.54 10.14 3.31
CA ILE A 144 3.28 10.73 4.62
C ILE A 144 3.63 9.69 5.69
N SER A 145 4.37 10.13 6.71
CA SER A 145 4.61 9.38 7.93
C SER A 145 4.64 10.34 9.12
N TYR A 146 3.51 10.48 9.82
CA TYR A 146 3.36 11.38 10.96
C TYR A 146 3.20 10.61 12.26
N SER A 147 3.88 11.08 13.32
CA SER A 147 3.58 10.69 14.70
C SER A 147 2.24 11.28 15.17
N LEU A 148 1.73 10.79 16.29
CA LEU A 148 0.54 11.37 16.90
C LEU A 148 0.73 12.84 17.28
N GLU A 149 1.92 13.21 17.77
CA GLU A 149 2.28 14.59 18.13
C GLU A 149 2.24 15.51 16.89
N GLU A 150 2.90 15.10 15.80
CA GLU A 150 2.89 15.84 14.53
C GLU A 150 1.47 16.01 13.96
N LEU A 151 0.60 15.01 14.11
CA LEU A 151 -0.80 15.10 13.67
C LEU A 151 -1.61 16.08 14.52
N VAL A 152 -1.37 16.11 15.83
CA VAL A 152 -2.03 17.08 16.74
C VAL A 152 -1.59 18.49 16.41
N ASP A 153 -0.30 18.71 16.14
CA ASP A 153 0.22 20.02 15.77
C ASP A 153 -0.38 20.52 14.44
N LEU A 154 -0.47 19.65 13.44
CA LEU A 154 -1.13 19.97 12.17
C LEU A 154 -2.62 20.32 12.32
N ALA A 155 -3.32 19.68 13.25
CA ALA A 155 -4.74 19.95 13.49
C ALA A 155 -5.00 21.28 14.24
N ASN A 156 -3.98 21.88 14.84
CA ASN A 156 -4.06 23.13 15.61
C ASN A 156 -3.66 24.38 14.79
N VAL A 157 -3.31 24.23 13.51
CA VAL A 157 -3.01 25.29 12.55
C VAL A 157 -4.26 25.66 11.78
#